data_4c467c575b9829d163155d1502d6d383
#
_entry.id   4c467c575b9829d163155d1502d6d383
#
_cell.length_a   1.000
_cell.length_b   1.000
_cell.length_c   1.000
_cell.angle_alpha   90.00
_cell.angle_beta   90.00
_cell.angle_gamma   90.00
#
_symmetry.space_group_name_H-M   'P 1'
#
loop_
_entity.id
_entity.type
_entity.pdbx_description
1 polymer ?
#
loop_
_entity_poly.entity_id
_entity_poly.type
_entity_poly.pdbx_seq_one_letter_code
_entity_poly.pdbx_strand_id
1 'polypeptide(L)'
;TQDVKHMTRGSAGSSLVCYLLGITDVDPVKWNIPVARFLNPLRDDLPDVDIDFEHWRQKDIMERIFKKWPGKTARISNYVTYQPKSAKREAAKRLGVKGNLPRNFKYEDYDIDPKEAKRIEQKLLGKKRCISKHCGGIIMFDRQLPKSLISEDNQILLDKYEVEDLEHLKVDILANRGLSQLLEIDPDRNLTDYPEEDEATANLLRRGDVLGVTQGESPAMRRLFRAIQPKSVYDCVFATAMIRPVALTGRQKASMFNDWTKDGVQDSIVFEDDAIEIISEIIGIDMYEADMYRRAFAKRKDEKILEFVEKLGNHPKKQEAIDTLMTLSGFGLCRAHAVNLGRLIWALAYQKAHNPQKFWEACLKHCEGSYRRWVYNIEAQRVGVD
;
A
#
# COMPACT_ATOMS: atom_id res chain seq x y z
N THR A 1 13.31 -9.47 -15.13
CA THR A 1 14.07 -8.73 -16.13
C THR A 1 14.94 -7.71 -15.45
N GLN A 2 16.25 -7.98 -15.41
CA GLN A 2 17.25 -7.18 -14.69
C GLN A 2 17.41 -5.73 -15.20
N ASP A 3 16.72 -5.36 -16.27
CA ASP A 3 16.87 -4.05 -16.92
C ASP A 3 15.77 -3.04 -16.60
N VAL A 4 14.77 -3.38 -15.78
CA VAL A 4 13.68 -2.47 -15.40
C VAL A 4 13.68 -2.26 -13.91
N LYS A 5 14.02 -1.04 -13.49
CA LYS A 5 14.00 -0.68 -12.08
C LYS A 5 12.57 -0.74 -11.52
N HIS A 6 12.47 -1.32 -10.36
CA HIS A 6 11.20 -1.56 -9.69
C HIS A 6 11.38 -1.58 -8.17
N MET A 7 10.30 -1.59 -7.46
CA MET A 7 10.29 -1.83 -6.02
C MET A 7 9.11 -2.73 -5.66
N THR A 8 9.29 -3.59 -4.68
CA THR A 8 8.20 -4.43 -4.18
C THR A 8 7.39 -3.70 -3.11
N ARG A 9 6.15 -4.12 -2.95
CA ARG A 9 5.35 -3.77 -1.77
C ARG A 9 4.72 -5.04 -1.18
N GLY A 10 4.06 -4.89 -0.04
CA GLY A 10 3.43 -6.03 0.61
C GLY A 10 4.43 -7.07 1.11
N SER A 11 4.01 -8.32 1.17
CA SER A 11 4.74 -9.41 1.80
C SER A 11 5.90 -9.96 0.97
N ALA A 12 5.91 -9.78 -0.36
CA ALA A 12 6.99 -10.29 -1.22
C ALA A 12 8.36 -9.70 -0.85
N GLY A 13 8.40 -8.45 -0.36
CA GLY A 13 9.61 -7.82 0.17
C GLY A 13 10.17 -8.47 1.44
N SER A 14 9.42 -9.38 2.08
CA SER A 14 9.86 -10.10 3.29
C SER A 14 10.61 -11.41 2.98
N SER A 15 10.75 -11.75 1.71
CA SER A 15 11.34 -13.03 1.27
C SER A 15 12.83 -12.92 1.01
N LEU A 16 13.63 -13.72 1.72
CA LEU A 16 15.07 -13.84 1.43
C LEU A 16 15.32 -14.39 0.01
N VAL A 17 14.47 -15.29 -0.48
CA VAL A 17 14.57 -15.82 -1.85
C VAL A 17 14.31 -14.71 -2.87
N CYS A 18 13.28 -13.89 -2.66
CA CYS A 18 13.02 -12.74 -3.53
C CYS A 18 14.17 -11.73 -3.51
N TYR A 19 14.81 -11.52 -2.37
CA TYR A 19 15.99 -10.66 -2.25
C TYR A 19 17.18 -11.22 -3.03
N LEU A 20 17.52 -12.50 -2.83
CA LEU A 20 18.62 -13.14 -3.54
C LEU A 20 18.41 -13.23 -5.06
N LEU A 21 17.16 -13.31 -5.51
CA LEU A 21 16.80 -13.28 -6.93
C LEU A 21 16.73 -11.87 -7.53
N GLY A 22 16.93 -10.82 -6.73
CA GLY A 22 16.80 -9.42 -7.16
C GLY A 22 15.36 -9.00 -7.51
N ILE A 23 14.35 -9.67 -6.92
CA ILE A 23 12.93 -9.30 -7.04
C ILE A 23 12.61 -8.17 -6.06
N THR A 24 13.31 -8.11 -4.93
CA THR A 24 13.21 -7.02 -3.95
C THR A 24 14.58 -6.53 -3.55
N ASP A 25 14.69 -5.25 -3.24
CA ASP A 25 15.90 -4.62 -2.67
C ASP A 25 15.90 -4.64 -1.13
N VAL A 26 14.87 -5.21 -0.52
CA VAL A 26 14.76 -5.32 0.93
C VAL A 26 15.45 -6.58 1.40
N ASP A 27 16.58 -6.42 2.12
CA ASP A 27 17.24 -7.49 2.83
C ASP A 27 16.47 -7.82 4.11
N PRO A 28 15.77 -8.97 4.20
CA PRO A 28 14.94 -9.28 5.36
C PRO A 28 15.77 -9.54 6.62
N VAL A 29 17.05 -9.94 6.48
CA VAL A 29 17.94 -10.15 7.63
C VAL A 29 18.35 -8.80 8.21
N LYS A 30 18.81 -7.86 7.37
CA LYS A 30 19.17 -6.50 7.79
C LYS A 30 18.02 -5.77 8.49
N TRP A 31 16.80 -5.98 8.01
CA TRP A 31 15.61 -5.29 8.50
C TRP A 31 14.82 -6.11 9.54
N ASN A 32 15.40 -7.20 10.05
CA ASN A 32 14.76 -8.09 11.04
C ASN A 32 13.30 -8.42 10.70
N ILE A 33 13.07 -8.95 9.47
CA ILE A 33 11.72 -9.29 9.00
C ILE A 33 11.50 -10.79 9.22
N PRO A 34 10.43 -11.18 9.95
CA PRO A 34 10.14 -12.59 10.21
C PRO A 34 9.90 -13.39 8.92
N VAL A 35 10.55 -14.54 8.76
CA VAL A 35 10.41 -15.42 7.59
C VAL A 35 8.97 -15.87 7.37
N ALA A 36 8.22 -16.10 8.43
CA ALA A 36 6.81 -16.50 8.40
C ALA A 36 5.88 -15.48 7.73
N ARG A 37 6.35 -14.23 7.55
CA ARG A 37 5.55 -13.15 6.98
C ARG A 37 5.19 -13.37 5.50
N PHE A 38 6.05 -14.04 4.74
CA PHE A 38 5.84 -14.30 3.30
C PHE A 38 5.51 -15.77 3.03
N LEU A 39 6.41 -16.69 3.36
CA LEU A 39 6.21 -18.12 3.20
C LEU A 39 5.87 -18.75 4.54
N ASN A 40 4.71 -19.35 4.64
CA ASN A 40 4.26 -20.01 5.85
C ASN A 40 3.62 -21.35 5.46
N PRO A 41 4.19 -22.48 5.89
CA PRO A 41 3.69 -23.83 5.53
C PRO A 41 2.31 -24.14 6.11
N LEU A 42 1.84 -23.35 7.08
CA LEU A 42 0.49 -23.49 7.66
C LEU A 42 -0.58 -22.73 6.86
N ARG A 43 -0.22 -22.11 5.74
CA ARG A 43 -1.12 -21.31 4.91
C ARG A 43 -1.51 -22.09 3.67
N ASP A 44 -2.79 -22.09 3.36
CA ASP A 44 -3.34 -22.69 2.14
C ASP A 44 -3.28 -21.73 0.94
N ASP A 45 -3.21 -20.40 1.20
CA ASP A 45 -3.20 -19.38 0.15
C ASP A 45 -1.79 -19.08 -0.37
N LEU A 46 -1.67 -18.87 -1.68
CA LEU A 46 -0.45 -18.44 -2.32
C LEU A 46 -0.10 -17.00 -1.89
N PRO A 47 1.20 -16.66 -1.78
CA PRO A 47 1.61 -15.30 -1.43
C PRO A 47 1.30 -14.31 -2.55
N ASP A 48 0.85 -13.11 -2.17
CA ASP A 48 0.69 -11.98 -3.07
C ASP A 48 2.05 -11.38 -3.44
N VAL A 49 2.25 -11.12 -4.73
CA VAL A 49 3.44 -10.47 -5.26
C VAL A 49 3.05 -9.14 -5.91
N ASP A 50 3.37 -8.05 -5.23
CA ASP A 50 3.09 -6.68 -5.70
C ASP A 50 4.39 -5.99 -6.11
N ILE A 51 4.46 -5.51 -7.34
CA ILE A 51 5.65 -4.86 -7.88
C ILE A 51 5.28 -3.50 -8.47
N ASP A 52 5.93 -2.46 -7.96
CA ASP A 52 5.81 -1.09 -8.43
C ASP A 52 6.84 -0.80 -9.53
N PHE A 53 6.35 -0.23 -10.61
CA PHE A 53 7.15 0.26 -11.72
C PHE A 53 6.90 1.76 -11.96
N GLU A 54 7.70 2.37 -12.79
CA GLU A 54 7.42 3.69 -13.33
C GLU A 54 6.02 3.71 -13.94
N HIS A 55 5.23 4.74 -13.65
CA HIS A 55 3.80 4.74 -14.00
C HIS A 55 3.53 4.64 -15.51
N TRP A 56 4.42 5.14 -16.38
CA TRP A 56 4.27 5.02 -17.83
C TRP A 56 4.70 3.64 -18.36
N ARG A 57 5.54 2.89 -17.62
CA ARG A 57 5.99 1.55 -18.04
C ARG A 57 5.02 0.43 -17.67
N GLN A 58 4.10 0.67 -16.75
CA GLN A 58 3.19 -0.37 -16.25
C GLN A 58 2.48 -1.12 -17.39
N LYS A 59 1.94 -0.38 -18.35
CA LYS A 59 1.20 -0.95 -19.48
C LYS A 59 2.11 -1.77 -20.40
N ASP A 60 3.28 -1.24 -20.75
CA ASP A 60 4.29 -1.93 -21.56
C ASP A 60 4.76 -3.25 -20.90
N ILE A 61 4.99 -3.22 -19.60
CA ILE A 61 5.38 -4.42 -18.84
C ILE A 61 4.29 -5.48 -18.88
N MET A 62 3.02 -5.11 -18.67
CA MET A 62 1.90 -6.04 -18.80
C MET A 62 1.83 -6.64 -20.21
N GLU A 63 1.98 -5.83 -21.25
CA GLU A 63 1.95 -6.30 -22.64
C GLU A 63 3.11 -7.26 -22.94
N ARG A 64 4.31 -7.00 -22.40
CA ARG A 64 5.47 -7.92 -22.51
C ARG A 64 5.20 -9.25 -21.83
N ILE A 65 4.57 -9.24 -20.64
CA ILE A 65 4.18 -10.46 -19.93
C ILE A 65 3.19 -11.26 -20.77
N PHE A 66 2.15 -10.63 -21.31
CA PHE A 66 1.16 -11.30 -22.15
C PHE A 66 1.77 -11.88 -23.44
N LYS A 67 2.71 -11.17 -24.06
CA LYS A 67 3.44 -11.66 -25.22
C LYS A 67 4.39 -12.82 -24.91
N LYS A 68 5.00 -12.82 -23.71
CA LYS A 68 5.94 -13.86 -23.30
C LYS A 68 5.23 -15.18 -22.97
N TRP A 69 4.04 -15.11 -22.39
CA TRP A 69 3.24 -16.28 -22.00
C TRP A 69 1.82 -16.21 -22.57
N PRO A 70 1.69 -16.33 -23.90
CA PRO A 70 0.41 -16.19 -24.57
C PRO A 70 -0.56 -17.31 -24.15
N GLY A 71 -1.79 -16.94 -23.82
CA GLY A 71 -2.83 -17.85 -23.36
C GLY A 71 -2.61 -18.44 -21.96
N LYS A 72 -1.51 -18.09 -21.27
CA LYS A 72 -1.24 -18.48 -19.88
C LYS A 72 -1.35 -17.31 -18.90
N THR A 73 -1.56 -16.12 -19.41
CA THR A 73 -1.67 -14.90 -18.58
C THR A 73 -2.86 -14.09 -19.01
N ALA A 74 -3.54 -13.48 -18.04
CA ALA A 74 -4.64 -12.57 -18.31
C ALA A 74 -4.75 -11.50 -17.21
N ARG A 75 -5.36 -10.37 -17.54
CA ARG A 75 -5.68 -9.32 -16.58
C ARG A 75 -6.89 -9.70 -15.74
N ILE A 76 -6.81 -9.53 -14.43
CA ILE A 76 -7.90 -9.83 -13.51
C ILE A 76 -9.03 -8.82 -13.67
N SER A 77 -10.26 -9.28 -13.51
CA SER A 77 -11.46 -8.46 -13.45
C SER A 77 -11.67 -7.87 -12.05
N ASN A 78 -12.43 -6.78 -12.03
CA ASN A 78 -12.93 -6.20 -10.79
C ASN A 78 -14.45 -5.99 -10.93
N TYR A 79 -15.23 -6.57 -10.03
CA TYR A 79 -16.67 -6.41 -10.01
C TYR A 79 -17.02 -5.14 -9.28
N VAL A 80 -17.44 -4.14 -10.04
CA VAL A 80 -17.93 -2.87 -9.49
C VAL A 80 -19.36 -3.07 -9.02
N THR A 81 -19.61 -2.85 -7.74
CA THR A 81 -20.94 -2.92 -7.15
C THR A 81 -21.56 -1.53 -6.98
N TYR A 82 -22.90 -1.48 -6.92
CA TYR A 82 -23.58 -0.25 -6.61
C TYR A 82 -23.31 0.20 -5.18
N GLN A 83 -22.66 1.35 -5.05
CA GLN A 83 -22.46 2.08 -3.80
C GLN A 83 -23.57 3.12 -3.61
N PRO A 84 -23.82 3.68 -2.41
CA PRO A 84 -24.95 4.58 -2.15
C PRO A 84 -25.14 5.67 -3.21
N LYS A 85 -24.06 6.37 -3.60
CA LYS A 85 -24.15 7.43 -4.62
C LYS A 85 -24.50 6.92 -6.01
N SER A 86 -23.97 5.75 -6.40
CA SER A 86 -24.26 5.16 -7.71
C SER A 86 -25.64 4.51 -7.74
N ALA A 87 -26.07 3.86 -6.66
CA ALA A 87 -27.42 3.31 -6.52
C ALA A 87 -28.47 4.41 -6.60
N LYS A 88 -28.24 5.55 -5.89
CA LYS A 88 -29.13 6.73 -5.95
C LYS A 88 -29.29 7.27 -7.37
N ARG A 89 -28.17 7.40 -8.11
CA ARG A 89 -28.20 7.87 -9.51
C ARG A 89 -28.90 6.90 -10.45
N GLU A 90 -28.66 5.62 -10.26
CA GLU A 90 -29.29 4.57 -11.06
C GLU A 90 -30.78 4.47 -10.79
N ALA A 91 -31.22 4.61 -9.52
CA ALA A 91 -32.64 4.67 -9.16
C ALA A 91 -33.37 5.82 -9.88
N ALA A 92 -32.78 7.03 -9.89
CA ALA A 92 -33.32 8.15 -10.62
C ALA A 92 -33.43 7.90 -12.14
N LYS A 93 -32.41 7.29 -12.73
CA LYS A 93 -32.41 6.92 -14.16
C LYS A 93 -33.49 5.90 -14.50
N ARG A 94 -33.71 4.90 -13.65
CA ARG A 94 -34.76 3.89 -13.82
C ARG A 94 -36.18 4.50 -13.71
N LEU A 95 -36.28 5.60 -12.99
CA LEU A 95 -37.52 6.37 -12.87
C LEU A 95 -37.65 7.47 -13.94
N GLY A 96 -36.85 7.42 -15.00
CA GLY A 96 -37.02 8.23 -16.21
C GLY A 96 -36.13 9.48 -16.31
N VAL A 97 -35.26 9.77 -15.34
CA VAL A 97 -34.34 10.92 -15.44
C VAL A 97 -33.25 10.67 -16.48
N LYS A 98 -33.17 11.54 -17.47
CA LYS A 98 -32.19 11.52 -18.55
C LYS A 98 -31.05 12.50 -18.26
N GLY A 99 -29.83 12.18 -18.72
CA GLY A 99 -28.68 13.06 -18.65
C GLY A 99 -27.86 12.93 -17.37
N ASN A 100 -26.97 13.91 -17.16
CA ASN A 100 -26.05 13.94 -16.02
C ASN A 100 -26.70 14.57 -14.80
N LEU A 101 -26.72 13.84 -13.70
CA LEU A 101 -27.24 14.33 -12.43
C LEU A 101 -26.12 15.07 -11.64
N PRO A 102 -26.43 16.22 -11.00
CA PRO A 102 -25.50 16.89 -10.10
C PRO A 102 -25.00 15.97 -8.98
N ARG A 103 -23.87 16.33 -8.33
CA ARG A 103 -23.31 15.50 -7.26
C ARG A 103 -24.26 15.32 -6.07
N ASN A 104 -25.00 16.37 -5.74
CA ASN A 104 -25.89 16.44 -4.57
C ASN A 104 -27.37 16.63 -4.96
N PHE A 105 -27.80 16.00 -6.08
CA PHE A 105 -29.22 16.10 -6.50
C PHE A 105 -30.17 15.48 -5.46
N LYS A 106 -31.38 15.99 -5.40
CA LYS A 106 -32.50 15.43 -4.63
C LYS A 106 -33.50 14.82 -5.59
N TYR A 107 -34.24 13.81 -5.16
CA TYR A 107 -35.25 13.15 -6.00
C TYR A 107 -36.41 14.12 -6.34
N GLU A 108 -36.76 14.99 -5.39
CA GLU A 108 -37.82 16.00 -5.51
C GLU A 108 -37.51 16.99 -6.64
N ASP A 109 -36.27 17.27 -6.96
CA ASP A 109 -35.84 18.17 -8.03
C ASP A 109 -36.20 17.63 -9.43
N TYR A 110 -36.60 16.36 -9.55
CA TYR A 110 -36.85 15.66 -10.81
C TYR A 110 -38.23 15.00 -10.91
N ASP A 111 -39.16 15.40 -10.09
CA ASP A 111 -40.54 14.85 -10.04
C ASP A 111 -40.58 13.34 -9.83
N ILE A 112 -39.68 12.83 -8.96
CA ILE A 112 -39.57 11.43 -8.60
C ILE A 112 -40.16 11.23 -7.20
N ASP A 113 -41.01 10.20 -7.04
CA ASP A 113 -41.40 9.76 -5.70
C ASP A 113 -40.19 9.26 -4.90
N PRO A 114 -39.81 9.96 -3.80
CA PRO A 114 -38.65 9.56 -3.00
C PRO A 114 -38.76 8.17 -2.36
N LYS A 115 -39.98 7.71 -2.09
CA LYS A 115 -40.23 6.40 -1.49
C LYS A 115 -39.89 5.27 -2.48
N GLU A 116 -40.36 5.40 -3.71
CA GLU A 116 -40.08 4.46 -4.78
C GLU A 116 -38.62 4.46 -5.16
N ALA A 117 -38.02 5.64 -5.28
CA ALA A 117 -36.59 5.81 -5.55
C ALA A 117 -35.71 5.13 -4.48
N LYS A 118 -36.01 5.33 -3.20
CA LYS A 118 -35.27 4.68 -2.10
C LYS A 118 -35.44 3.16 -2.11
N ARG A 119 -36.62 2.65 -2.47
CA ARG A 119 -36.85 1.21 -2.62
C ARG A 119 -35.96 0.61 -3.71
N ILE A 120 -35.82 1.30 -4.84
CA ILE A 120 -34.93 0.86 -5.94
C ILE A 120 -33.48 0.98 -5.50
N GLU A 121 -33.09 2.08 -4.86
CA GLU A 121 -31.74 2.29 -4.32
C GLU A 121 -31.31 1.16 -3.38
N GLN A 122 -32.16 0.79 -2.43
CA GLN A 122 -31.90 -0.31 -1.49
C GLN A 122 -31.74 -1.67 -2.20
N LYS A 123 -32.55 -1.94 -3.23
CA LYS A 123 -32.44 -3.17 -4.03
C LYS A 123 -31.17 -3.23 -4.86
N LEU A 124 -30.59 -2.08 -5.21
CA LEU A 124 -29.36 -2.00 -5.99
C LEU A 124 -28.11 -2.07 -5.16
N LEU A 125 -28.12 -1.58 -3.92
CA LEU A 125 -26.96 -1.57 -3.03
C LEU A 125 -26.28 -2.94 -2.96
N GLY A 126 -24.95 -2.95 -3.18
CA GLY A 126 -24.12 -4.14 -3.17
C GLY A 126 -24.26 -5.05 -4.40
N LYS A 127 -25.25 -4.85 -5.28
CA LYS A 127 -25.37 -5.67 -6.51
C LYS A 127 -24.31 -5.28 -7.53
N LYS A 128 -23.89 -6.24 -8.34
CA LYS A 128 -22.96 -6.03 -9.45
C LYS A 128 -23.52 -5.01 -10.46
N ARG A 129 -22.73 -3.99 -10.74
CA ARG A 129 -23.05 -2.93 -11.68
C ARG A 129 -22.40 -3.17 -13.04
N CYS A 130 -21.11 -3.42 -13.03
CA CYS A 130 -20.32 -3.70 -14.22
C CYS A 130 -19.04 -4.45 -13.85
N ILE A 131 -18.39 -5.00 -14.86
CA ILE A 131 -17.04 -5.54 -14.77
C ILE A 131 -16.08 -4.47 -15.27
N SER A 132 -14.99 -4.25 -14.55
CA SER A 132 -13.88 -3.39 -14.97
C SER A 132 -12.56 -4.17 -14.91
N LYS A 133 -11.52 -3.67 -15.54
CA LYS A 133 -10.17 -4.21 -15.43
C LYS A 133 -9.60 -3.87 -14.06
N HIS A 134 -8.99 -4.86 -13.38
CA HIS A 134 -8.18 -4.58 -12.18
C HIS A 134 -7.02 -3.63 -12.54
N CYS A 135 -6.63 -2.72 -11.63
CA CYS A 135 -5.65 -1.68 -11.93
C CYS A 135 -4.25 -2.23 -12.26
N GLY A 136 -3.84 -3.35 -11.64
CA GLY A 136 -2.53 -3.97 -11.80
C GLY A 136 -2.54 -5.50 -11.87
N GLY A 137 -3.62 -6.16 -11.43
CA GLY A 137 -3.66 -7.60 -11.25
C GLY A 137 -3.57 -8.39 -12.54
N ILE A 138 -2.59 -9.29 -12.56
CA ILE A 138 -2.38 -10.28 -13.60
C ILE A 138 -2.45 -11.66 -12.94
N ILE A 139 -3.14 -12.60 -13.59
CA ILE A 139 -3.11 -14.01 -13.24
C ILE A 139 -2.13 -14.75 -14.15
N MET A 140 -1.40 -15.69 -13.58
CA MET A 140 -0.49 -16.56 -14.31
C MET A 140 -0.84 -18.01 -14.06
N PHE A 141 -0.89 -18.80 -15.14
CA PHE A 141 -1.21 -20.23 -15.10
C PHE A 141 -0.04 -21.07 -15.63
N ASP A 142 0.09 -22.26 -15.14
CA ASP A 142 1.02 -23.29 -15.63
C ASP A 142 0.59 -23.86 -16.97
N ARG A 143 -0.70 -23.81 -17.29
CA ARG A 143 -1.36 -24.33 -18.51
C ARG A 143 -2.15 -23.25 -19.23
N GLN A 144 -2.69 -23.59 -20.41
CA GLN A 144 -3.52 -22.67 -21.18
C GLN A 144 -4.83 -22.33 -20.46
N LEU A 145 -5.15 -21.06 -20.41
CA LEU A 145 -6.41 -20.57 -19.86
C LEU A 145 -7.59 -21.01 -20.76
N PRO A 146 -8.71 -21.43 -20.17
CA PRO A 146 -9.92 -21.70 -20.95
C PRO A 146 -10.39 -20.46 -21.70
N LYS A 147 -10.56 -20.59 -23.02
CA LYS A 147 -11.00 -19.46 -23.87
C LYS A 147 -12.34 -18.88 -23.44
N SER A 148 -13.22 -19.68 -22.83
CA SER A 148 -14.50 -19.24 -22.29
C SER A 148 -14.40 -18.29 -21.10
N LEU A 149 -13.25 -18.25 -20.40
CA LEU A 149 -12.99 -17.37 -19.27
C LEU A 149 -12.23 -16.10 -19.64
N ILE A 150 -11.77 -15.96 -20.87
CA ILE A 150 -10.96 -14.83 -21.32
C ILE A 150 -11.73 -14.02 -22.35
N SER A 151 -11.81 -12.70 -22.13
CA SER A 151 -12.33 -11.75 -23.13
C SER A 151 -11.31 -11.48 -24.24
N GLU A 152 -11.77 -10.88 -25.35
CA GLU A 152 -10.91 -10.44 -26.46
C GLU A 152 -9.77 -9.50 -26.00
N ASP A 153 -9.99 -8.74 -24.96
CA ASP A 153 -9.02 -7.81 -24.34
C ASP A 153 -8.01 -8.49 -23.40
N ASN A 154 -7.87 -9.81 -23.43
CA ASN A 154 -7.04 -10.61 -22.54
C ASN A 154 -7.35 -10.36 -21.04
N GLN A 155 -8.62 -10.26 -20.71
CA GLN A 155 -9.13 -10.09 -19.36
C GLN A 155 -9.86 -11.37 -18.95
N ILE A 156 -9.50 -11.94 -17.78
CA ILE A 156 -10.22 -13.07 -17.22
C ILE A 156 -11.50 -12.58 -16.53
N LEU A 157 -12.60 -13.33 -16.68
CA LEU A 157 -13.90 -12.98 -16.10
C LEU A 157 -14.01 -13.31 -14.60
N LEU A 158 -12.91 -13.68 -13.97
CA LEU A 158 -12.81 -13.88 -12.52
C LEU A 158 -12.34 -12.58 -11.84
N ASP A 159 -12.89 -12.30 -10.67
CA ASP A 159 -12.39 -11.22 -9.82
C ASP A 159 -11.26 -11.72 -8.89
N LYS A 160 -10.71 -10.82 -8.08
CA LYS A 160 -9.59 -11.16 -7.20
C LYS A 160 -9.94 -12.23 -6.15
N TYR A 161 -11.19 -12.29 -5.68
CA TYR A 161 -11.62 -13.25 -4.67
C TYR A 161 -11.78 -14.64 -5.30
N GLU A 162 -12.39 -14.69 -6.48
CA GLU A 162 -12.53 -15.95 -7.25
C GLU A 162 -11.17 -16.49 -7.66
N VAL A 163 -10.18 -15.61 -7.94
CA VAL A 163 -8.79 -15.99 -8.24
C VAL A 163 -8.10 -16.57 -7.00
N GLU A 164 -8.29 -15.96 -5.84
CA GLU A 164 -7.76 -16.45 -4.56
C GLU A 164 -8.40 -17.82 -4.18
N ASP A 165 -9.71 -17.95 -4.32
CA ASP A 165 -10.44 -19.20 -4.01
C ASP A 165 -10.02 -20.36 -4.92
N LEU A 166 -9.56 -20.09 -6.14
CA LEU A 166 -9.05 -21.08 -7.09
C LEU A 166 -7.55 -21.34 -6.96
N GLU A 167 -6.90 -20.78 -5.94
CA GLU A 167 -5.46 -20.94 -5.65
C GLU A 167 -4.55 -20.59 -6.84
N HIS A 168 -4.89 -19.54 -7.59
CA HIS A 168 -4.10 -19.10 -8.72
C HIS A 168 -3.11 -18.02 -8.34
N LEU A 169 -1.91 -18.07 -8.92
CA LEU A 169 -0.89 -17.07 -8.70
C LEU A 169 -1.32 -15.71 -9.27
N LYS A 170 -1.49 -14.75 -8.38
CA LYS A 170 -1.75 -13.35 -8.70
C LYS A 170 -0.46 -12.53 -8.54
N VAL A 171 -0.19 -11.71 -9.54
CA VAL A 171 0.90 -10.71 -9.50
C VAL A 171 0.31 -9.35 -9.82
N ASP A 172 0.53 -8.39 -8.95
CA ASP A 172 0.10 -7.01 -9.17
C ASP A 172 1.25 -6.17 -9.77
N ILE A 173 1.09 -5.76 -11.02
CA ILE A 173 1.97 -4.82 -11.71
C ILE A 173 1.42 -3.42 -11.48
N LEU A 174 2.06 -2.67 -10.61
CA LEU A 174 1.56 -1.40 -10.11
C LEU A 174 2.35 -0.22 -10.67
N ALA A 175 1.72 0.95 -10.67
CA ALA A 175 2.31 2.21 -11.11
C ALA A 175 2.72 3.05 -9.90
N ASN A 176 3.97 3.52 -9.85
CA ASN A 176 4.49 4.35 -8.78
C ASN A 176 5.05 5.67 -9.34
N ARG A 177 4.38 6.79 -9.04
CA ARG A 177 4.81 8.11 -9.50
C ARG A 177 6.04 8.63 -8.78
N GLY A 178 6.24 8.28 -7.51
CA GLY A 178 7.45 8.63 -6.78
C GLY A 178 8.69 7.94 -7.34
N LEU A 179 8.56 6.66 -7.71
CA LEU A 179 9.63 5.95 -8.43
C LEU A 179 9.89 6.58 -9.79
N SER A 180 8.83 6.99 -10.51
CA SER A 180 8.96 7.69 -11.78
C SER A 180 9.69 9.02 -11.63
N GLN A 181 9.35 9.78 -10.61
CA GLN A 181 10.01 11.05 -10.29
C GLN A 181 11.50 10.83 -9.97
N LEU A 182 11.83 9.82 -9.18
CA LEU A 182 13.21 9.52 -8.82
C LEU A 182 14.06 9.10 -10.02
N LEU A 183 13.54 8.19 -10.84
CA LEU A 183 14.24 7.68 -12.03
C LEU A 183 14.32 8.69 -13.17
N GLU A 184 13.49 9.71 -13.21
CA GLU A 184 13.67 10.86 -14.12
C GLU A 184 14.88 11.71 -13.73
N ILE A 185 15.18 11.82 -12.43
CA ILE A 185 16.32 12.60 -11.91
C ILE A 185 17.62 11.83 -12.09
N ASP A 186 17.60 10.54 -11.73
CA ASP A 186 18.78 9.67 -11.70
C ASP A 186 18.38 8.24 -12.11
N PRO A 187 18.34 7.94 -13.43
CA PRO A 187 17.84 6.67 -13.94
C PRO A 187 18.73 5.48 -13.62
N ASP A 188 20.03 5.69 -13.38
CA ASP A 188 21.00 4.63 -13.20
C ASP A 188 21.13 4.20 -11.73
N ARG A 189 20.76 5.06 -10.80
CA ARG A 189 20.91 4.82 -9.36
C ARG A 189 19.79 3.97 -8.77
N ASN A 190 20.13 2.96 -7.97
CA ASN A 190 19.15 2.16 -7.24
C ASN A 190 18.77 2.84 -5.91
N LEU A 191 17.64 2.45 -5.32
CA LEU A 191 17.22 2.95 -3.99
C LEU A 191 18.23 2.62 -2.89
N THR A 192 18.97 1.54 -3.04
CA THR A 192 20.01 1.09 -2.11
C THR A 192 21.33 1.85 -2.22
N ASP A 193 21.54 2.59 -3.30
CA ASP A 193 22.80 3.31 -3.57
C ASP A 193 22.81 4.72 -2.94
N TYR A 194 21.67 5.17 -2.40
CA TYR A 194 21.61 6.42 -1.64
C TYR A 194 22.21 6.23 -0.24
N PRO A 195 22.97 7.21 0.28
CA PRO A 195 23.56 7.12 1.60
C PRO A 195 22.45 6.97 2.66
N GLU A 196 22.70 6.11 3.64
CA GLU A 196 21.73 5.88 4.73
C GLU A 196 21.61 7.10 5.66
N GLU A 197 22.66 7.91 5.72
CA GLU A 197 22.71 9.17 6.45
C GLU A 197 23.25 10.27 5.52
N ASP A 198 22.62 11.44 5.55
CA ASP A 198 23.05 12.66 4.84
C ASP A 198 22.47 13.88 5.54
N GLU A 199 23.33 14.77 6.01
CA GLU A 199 22.90 15.90 6.84
C GLU A 199 22.04 16.92 6.08
N ALA A 200 22.28 17.13 4.80
CA ALA A 200 21.46 18.03 3.98
C ALA A 200 20.04 17.50 3.82
N THR A 201 19.92 16.20 3.54
CA THR A 201 18.63 15.46 3.46
C THR A 201 17.91 15.48 4.81
N ALA A 202 18.62 15.15 5.89
CA ALA A 202 18.08 15.16 7.23
C ALA A 202 17.55 16.53 7.63
N ASN A 203 18.30 17.60 7.36
CA ASN A 203 17.88 18.99 7.63
C ASN A 203 16.61 19.39 6.85
N LEU A 204 16.49 18.96 5.60
CA LEU A 204 15.31 19.20 4.77
C LEU A 204 14.06 18.54 5.41
N LEU A 205 14.20 17.29 5.84
CA LEU A 205 13.13 16.54 6.50
C LEU A 205 12.75 17.14 7.86
N ARG A 206 13.73 17.47 8.71
CA ARG A 206 13.53 18.10 10.04
C ARG A 206 12.76 19.41 9.97
N ARG A 207 13.00 20.22 8.94
CA ARG A 207 12.24 21.45 8.69
C ARG A 207 10.86 21.20 8.10
N GLY A 208 10.57 19.95 7.68
CA GLY A 208 9.34 19.59 6.97
C GLY A 208 9.25 20.24 5.59
N ASP A 209 10.40 20.53 4.96
CA ASP A 209 10.48 21.08 3.61
C ASP A 209 10.40 19.97 2.57
N VAL A 210 9.32 19.21 2.59
CA VAL A 210 9.10 18.00 1.79
C VAL A 210 8.03 18.15 0.71
N LEU A 211 7.69 19.38 0.31
CA LEU A 211 6.82 19.60 -0.85
C LEU A 211 7.46 18.98 -2.10
N GLY A 212 6.68 18.26 -2.86
CA GLY A 212 7.14 17.52 -4.05
C GLY A 212 7.79 16.16 -3.73
N VAL A 213 8.12 15.87 -2.48
CA VAL A 213 8.60 14.54 -2.08
C VAL A 213 7.42 13.58 -2.01
N THR A 214 7.20 12.82 -3.08
CA THR A 214 6.07 11.89 -3.19
C THR A 214 6.04 10.94 -1.98
N GLN A 215 4.86 10.73 -1.40
CA GLN A 215 4.62 10.00 -0.14
C GLN A 215 5.08 10.73 1.15
N GLY A 216 6.00 11.69 1.09
CA GLY A 216 6.53 12.44 2.25
C GLY A 216 5.84 13.78 2.51
N GLU A 217 5.10 14.33 1.55
CA GLU A 217 4.68 15.74 1.55
C GLU A 217 3.36 16.05 2.26
N SER A 218 2.59 15.05 2.69
CA SER A 218 1.29 15.29 3.32
C SER A 218 1.44 16.17 4.57
N PRO A 219 0.43 17.00 4.92
CA PRO A 219 0.50 17.83 6.13
C PRO A 219 0.77 17.03 7.41
N ALA A 220 0.28 15.78 7.46
CA ALA A 220 0.53 14.89 8.59
C ALA A 220 2.00 14.42 8.61
N MET A 221 2.55 13.99 7.47
CA MET A 221 3.95 13.56 7.38
C MET A 221 4.92 14.72 7.67
N ARG A 222 4.63 15.91 7.19
CA ARG A 222 5.43 17.12 7.50
C ARG A 222 5.49 17.42 9.00
N ARG A 223 4.35 17.29 9.72
CA ARG A 223 4.33 17.43 11.18
C ARG A 223 5.11 16.32 11.86
N LEU A 224 4.99 15.10 11.34
CA LEU A 224 5.68 13.94 11.85
C LEU A 224 7.20 14.13 11.75
N PHE A 225 7.73 14.46 10.60
CA PHE A 225 9.17 14.71 10.40
C PHE A 225 9.71 15.81 11.32
N ARG A 226 8.97 16.89 11.53
CA ARG A 226 9.35 17.94 12.50
C ARG A 226 9.38 17.44 13.94
N ALA A 227 8.55 16.48 14.28
CA ALA A 227 8.51 15.91 15.63
C ALA A 227 9.63 14.89 15.86
N ILE A 228 9.85 13.97 14.91
CA ILE A 228 10.86 12.90 15.05
C ILE A 228 12.28 13.35 14.79
N GLN A 229 12.46 14.50 14.10
CA GLN A 229 13.80 15.02 13.75
C GLN A 229 14.69 13.96 13.07
N PRO A 230 14.31 13.41 11.89
CA PRO A 230 14.98 12.27 11.27
C PRO A 230 16.45 12.58 10.96
N LYS A 231 17.30 11.55 11.10
CA LYS A 231 18.74 11.60 10.84
C LYS A 231 19.14 10.68 9.69
N SER A 232 18.34 9.65 9.43
CA SER A 232 18.70 8.56 8.53
C SER A 232 17.49 8.02 7.76
N VAL A 233 17.76 7.13 6.81
CA VAL A 233 16.75 6.37 6.09
C VAL A 233 15.86 5.55 7.04
N TYR A 234 16.41 5.05 8.14
CA TYR A 234 15.68 4.27 9.16
C TYR A 234 14.54 5.08 9.77
N ASP A 235 14.79 6.36 10.05
CA ASP A 235 13.77 7.26 10.59
C ASP A 235 12.64 7.51 9.59
N CYS A 236 12.96 7.55 8.30
CA CYS A 236 11.95 7.63 7.24
C CYS A 236 11.11 6.37 7.14
N VAL A 237 11.72 5.19 7.28
CA VAL A 237 11.02 3.89 7.31
C VAL A 237 10.04 3.86 8.47
N PHE A 238 10.48 4.25 9.66
CA PHE A 238 9.63 4.35 10.84
C PHE A 238 8.48 5.34 10.64
N ALA A 239 8.76 6.52 10.11
CA ALA A 239 7.74 7.54 9.83
C ALA A 239 6.63 7.02 8.90
N THR A 240 6.96 6.19 7.91
CA THR A 240 5.97 5.62 6.99
C THR A 240 5.01 4.64 7.67
N ALA A 241 5.46 3.94 8.68
CA ALA A 241 4.60 3.08 9.50
C ALA A 241 3.75 3.91 10.47
N MET A 242 4.35 4.89 11.13
CA MET A 242 3.65 5.72 12.11
C MET A 242 2.59 6.65 11.54
N ILE A 243 2.72 7.07 10.28
CA ILE A 243 1.74 7.98 9.66
C ILE A 243 0.38 7.32 9.44
N ARG A 244 0.31 6.00 9.41
CA ARG A 244 -0.94 5.28 9.27
C ARG A 244 -1.91 5.67 10.39
N PRO A 245 -3.23 5.75 10.11
CA PRO A 245 -4.22 6.05 11.12
C PRO A 245 -4.38 4.85 12.06
N VAL A 246 -3.37 4.63 12.89
CA VAL A 246 -3.50 3.79 14.06
C VAL A 246 -4.47 4.50 14.97
N ALA A 247 -5.40 3.78 15.61
CA ALA A 247 -6.38 4.33 16.53
C ALA A 247 -5.75 4.96 17.81
N LEU A 248 -4.47 5.32 17.74
CA LEU A 248 -3.73 6.01 18.77
C LEU A 248 -4.09 7.48 18.79
N THR A 249 -4.44 7.99 19.96
CA THR A 249 -4.63 9.42 20.19
C THR A 249 -3.34 10.19 19.97
N GLY A 250 -3.41 11.50 19.76
CA GLY A 250 -2.23 12.35 19.58
C GLY A 250 -1.25 12.26 20.77
N ARG A 251 -1.74 12.01 22.01
CA ARG A 251 -0.90 11.77 23.18
C ARG A 251 -0.13 10.44 23.12
N GLN A 252 -0.80 9.37 22.70
CA GLN A 252 -0.17 8.05 22.54
C GLN A 252 0.90 8.07 21.45
N LYS A 253 0.64 8.77 20.33
CA LYS A 253 1.67 9.00 19.30
C LYS A 253 2.86 9.78 19.84
N ALA A 254 2.63 10.82 20.62
CA ALA A 254 3.71 11.60 21.24
C ALA A 254 4.50 10.79 22.27
N SER A 255 3.84 9.91 23.04
CA SER A 255 4.52 9.00 23.98
C SER A 255 5.41 8.00 23.24
N MET A 256 4.89 7.32 22.21
CA MET A 256 5.69 6.43 21.38
C MET A 256 6.92 7.15 20.76
N PHE A 257 6.76 8.41 20.38
CA PHE A 257 7.88 9.23 19.91
C PHE A 257 8.94 9.47 20.99
N ASN A 258 8.50 9.82 22.20
CA ASN A 258 9.42 10.07 23.30
C ASN A 258 10.17 8.81 23.72
N ASP A 259 9.49 7.66 23.70
CA ASP A 259 10.09 6.37 24.01
C ASP A 259 11.10 5.97 22.94
N TRP A 260 10.71 6.13 21.66
CA TRP A 260 11.58 5.86 20.54
C TRP A 260 12.82 6.76 20.45
N THR A 261 12.70 8.05 20.77
CA THR A 261 13.85 8.96 20.79
C THR A 261 14.83 8.71 21.94
N LYS A 262 14.39 8.02 23.01
CA LYS A 262 15.25 7.67 24.15
C LYS A 262 16.02 6.37 23.92
N ASP A 263 15.36 5.34 23.38
CA ASP A 263 15.88 3.96 23.38
C ASP A 263 16.24 3.45 21.97
N GLY A 264 16.01 4.25 20.92
CA GLY A 264 16.25 3.90 19.52
C GLY A 264 15.07 3.22 18.82
N VAL A 265 15.15 3.11 17.48
CA VAL A 265 14.06 2.64 16.60
C VAL A 265 13.74 1.16 16.78
N GLN A 266 14.70 0.39 17.28
CA GLN A 266 14.68 -1.09 17.19
C GLN A 266 13.66 -1.76 18.10
N ASP A 267 13.27 -1.12 19.18
CA ASP A 267 12.37 -1.71 20.20
C ASP A 267 10.92 -1.20 20.12
N SER A 268 10.60 -0.40 19.12
CA SER A 268 9.25 0.17 18.99
C SER A 268 8.32 -0.74 18.20
N ILE A 269 7.19 -1.10 18.78
CA ILE A 269 6.10 -1.86 18.13
C ILE A 269 5.34 -0.94 17.18
N VAL A 270 5.64 -1.01 15.89
CA VAL A 270 5.09 -0.09 14.88
C VAL A 270 4.62 -0.79 13.62
N PHE A 271 5.27 -1.92 13.27
CA PHE A 271 4.98 -2.66 12.05
C PHE A 271 3.95 -3.77 12.30
N GLU A 272 3.21 -4.12 11.28
CA GLU A 272 2.30 -5.27 11.34
C GLU A 272 3.03 -6.58 11.67
N ASP A 273 4.28 -6.67 11.24
CA ASP A 273 5.17 -7.83 11.44
C ASP A 273 5.53 -8.02 12.92
N ASP A 274 5.58 -6.95 13.71
CA ASP A 274 5.88 -6.98 15.16
C ASP A 274 4.85 -7.83 15.92
N ALA A 275 3.63 -7.94 15.41
CA ALA A 275 2.61 -8.79 15.98
C ALA A 275 2.99 -10.28 16.01
N ILE A 276 3.81 -10.74 15.05
CA ILE A 276 4.29 -12.13 15.00
C ILE A 276 5.20 -12.41 16.19
N GLU A 277 6.15 -11.52 16.45
CA GLU A 277 7.10 -11.63 17.55
C GLU A 277 6.37 -11.59 18.90
N ILE A 278 5.46 -10.61 19.09
CA ILE A 278 4.66 -10.48 20.29
C ILE A 278 3.84 -11.74 20.58
N ILE A 279 3.16 -12.29 19.57
CA ILE A 279 2.33 -13.49 19.73
C ILE A 279 3.22 -14.69 20.08
N SER A 280 4.33 -14.87 19.35
CA SER A 280 5.28 -15.96 19.57
C SER A 280 5.82 -15.96 21.01
N GLU A 281 6.23 -14.81 21.52
CA GLU A 281 6.78 -14.67 22.87
C GLU A 281 5.74 -14.85 23.97
N ILE A 282 4.55 -14.26 23.83
CA ILE A 282 3.55 -14.26 24.88
C ILE A 282 2.95 -15.65 25.14
N ILE A 283 2.72 -16.44 24.09
CA ILE A 283 2.11 -17.76 24.23
C ILE A 283 3.07 -18.92 23.94
N GLY A 284 4.35 -18.63 23.63
CA GLY A 284 5.40 -19.64 23.49
C GLY A 284 5.22 -20.56 22.29
N ILE A 285 4.79 -20.01 21.13
CA ILE A 285 4.61 -20.74 19.88
C ILE A 285 5.64 -20.30 18.83
N ASP A 286 5.77 -21.08 17.74
CA ASP A 286 6.64 -20.70 16.64
C ASP A 286 6.07 -19.53 15.82
N MET A 287 6.92 -18.89 15.00
CA MET A 287 6.55 -17.73 14.20
C MET A 287 5.53 -18.04 13.11
N TYR A 288 5.44 -19.28 12.63
CA TYR A 288 4.49 -19.67 11.60
C TYR A 288 3.07 -19.73 12.17
N GLU A 289 2.92 -20.35 13.35
CA GLU A 289 1.65 -20.34 14.09
C GLU A 289 1.28 -18.92 14.52
N ALA A 290 2.25 -18.12 14.98
CA ALA A 290 2.06 -16.72 15.35
C ALA A 290 1.52 -15.87 14.18
N ASP A 291 2.02 -16.07 12.95
CA ASP A 291 1.50 -15.38 11.76
C ASP A 291 0.03 -15.76 11.47
N MET A 292 -0.39 -16.98 11.75
CA MET A 292 -1.80 -17.36 11.60
C MET A 292 -2.71 -16.57 12.53
N TYR A 293 -2.29 -16.32 13.79
CA TYR A 293 -3.03 -15.43 14.69
C TYR A 293 -2.98 -13.97 14.26
N ARG A 294 -1.82 -13.44 13.86
CA ARG A 294 -1.73 -12.09 13.29
C ARG A 294 -2.74 -11.89 12.16
N ARG A 295 -2.82 -12.85 11.23
CA ARG A 295 -3.81 -12.82 10.12
C ARG A 295 -5.25 -12.90 10.60
N ALA A 296 -5.52 -13.68 11.65
CA ALA A 296 -6.84 -13.75 12.24
C ALA A 296 -7.27 -12.39 12.80
N PHE A 297 -6.38 -11.70 13.50
CA PHE A 297 -6.61 -10.33 13.95
C PHE A 297 -6.85 -9.37 12.78
N ALA A 298 -6.02 -9.42 11.72
CA ALA A 298 -6.13 -8.57 10.54
C ALA A 298 -7.43 -8.80 9.76
N LYS A 299 -7.88 -10.05 9.65
CA LYS A 299 -9.12 -10.44 8.96
C LYS A 299 -10.35 -10.47 9.88
N ARG A 300 -10.18 -10.15 11.16
CA ARG A 300 -11.22 -10.19 12.21
C ARG A 300 -11.94 -11.55 12.27
N LYS A 301 -11.16 -12.62 12.29
CA LYS A 301 -11.68 -14.00 12.44
C LYS A 301 -11.89 -14.29 13.90
N ASP A 302 -13.11 -14.08 14.41
CA ASP A 302 -13.47 -14.14 15.82
C ASP A 302 -13.10 -15.48 16.49
N GLU A 303 -13.29 -16.60 15.81
CA GLU A 303 -12.97 -17.95 16.34
C GLU A 303 -11.49 -18.09 16.69
N LYS A 304 -10.59 -17.68 15.78
CA LYS A 304 -9.13 -17.73 16.01
C LYS A 304 -8.67 -16.71 17.05
N ILE A 305 -9.33 -15.56 17.12
CA ILE A 305 -9.06 -14.56 18.15
C ILE A 305 -9.45 -15.09 19.54
N LEU A 306 -10.59 -15.76 19.64
CA LEU A 306 -11.02 -16.41 20.90
C LEU A 306 -10.04 -17.51 21.32
N GLU A 307 -9.61 -18.37 20.41
CA GLU A 307 -8.59 -19.39 20.66
C GLU A 307 -7.29 -18.77 21.24
N PHE A 308 -6.84 -17.66 20.64
CA PHE A 308 -5.70 -16.90 21.16
C PHE A 308 -5.92 -16.39 22.58
N VAL A 309 -7.10 -15.80 22.84
CA VAL A 309 -7.48 -15.27 24.16
C VAL A 309 -7.54 -16.39 25.20
N GLU A 310 -7.98 -17.59 24.83
CA GLU A 310 -7.97 -18.78 25.69
C GLU A 310 -6.56 -19.26 25.99
N LYS A 311 -5.67 -19.33 24.98
CA LYS A 311 -4.25 -19.68 25.14
C LYS A 311 -3.51 -18.69 26.08
N LEU A 312 -3.88 -17.41 26.06
CA LEU A 312 -3.33 -16.42 26.99
C LEU A 312 -3.71 -16.71 28.47
N GLY A 313 -4.81 -17.40 28.73
CA GLY A 313 -5.27 -17.72 30.08
C GLY A 313 -5.28 -16.50 31.02
N ASN A 314 -4.53 -16.56 32.13
CA ASN A 314 -4.36 -15.49 33.08
C ASN A 314 -3.04 -14.73 32.95
N HIS A 315 -2.49 -14.63 31.72
CA HIS A 315 -1.24 -13.92 31.50
C HIS A 315 -1.32 -12.46 31.99
N PRO A 316 -0.34 -11.94 32.74
CA PRO A 316 -0.41 -10.59 33.33
C PRO A 316 -0.56 -9.46 32.31
N LYS A 317 -0.01 -9.64 31.10
CA LYS A 317 -0.11 -8.67 29.99
C LYS A 317 -1.22 -8.99 28.99
N LYS A 318 -2.21 -9.80 29.36
CA LYS A 318 -3.27 -10.26 28.44
C LYS A 318 -3.98 -9.12 27.73
N GLN A 319 -4.46 -8.13 28.48
CA GLN A 319 -5.22 -7.01 27.90
C GLN A 319 -4.33 -6.13 27.01
N GLU A 320 -3.12 -5.83 27.47
CA GLU A 320 -2.15 -5.04 26.70
C GLU A 320 -1.81 -5.72 25.35
N ALA A 321 -1.58 -7.03 25.35
CA ALA A 321 -1.33 -7.80 24.15
C ALA A 321 -2.50 -7.75 23.17
N ILE A 322 -3.74 -7.98 23.64
CA ILE A 322 -4.94 -7.92 22.82
C ILE A 322 -5.10 -6.53 22.19
N ASP A 323 -4.99 -5.47 22.98
CA ASP A 323 -5.15 -4.09 22.52
C ASP A 323 -4.07 -3.72 21.49
N THR A 324 -2.82 -4.15 21.71
CA THR A 324 -1.72 -3.96 20.76
C THR A 324 -1.98 -4.69 19.45
N LEU A 325 -2.36 -5.97 19.52
CA LEU A 325 -2.64 -6.78 18.32
C LEU A 325 -3.84 -6.27 17.52
N MET A 326 -4.90 -5.87 18.19
CA MET A 326 -6.07 -5.24 17.54
C MET A 326 -5.68 -3.94 16.83
N THR A 327 -4.78 -3.17 17.43
CA THR A 327 -4.27 -1.92 16.88
C THR A 327 -3.41 -2.17 15.64
N LEU A 328 -2.40 -3.03 15.74
CA LEU A 328 -1.49 -3.36 14.64
C LEU A 328 -2.22 -3.98 13.45
N SER A 329 -3.14 -4.89 13.72
CA SER A 329 -3.88 -5.62 12.68
C SER A 329 -4.83 -4.75 11.86
N GLY A 330 -5.35 -3.68 12.47
CA GLY A 330 -6.28 -2.79 11.77
C GLY A 330 -5.59 -1.81 10.84
N PHE A 331 -4.37 -1.40 11.15
CA PHE A 331 -3.72 -0.24 10.53
C PHE A 331 -2.20 -0.37 10.36
N GLY A 332 -1.61 -1.49 10.77
CA GLY A 332 -0.19 -1.74 10.65
C GLY A 332 0.29 -1.69 9.18
N LEU A 333 1.54 -1.30 8.99
CA LEU A 333 2.22 -1.39 7.71
C LEU A 333 3.24 -2.52 7.77
N CYS A 334 3.25 -3.39 6.77
CA CYS A 334 4.27 -4.41 6.60
C CYS A 334 5.65 -3.76 6.56
N ARG A 335 6.62 -4.27 7.34
CA ARG A 335 7.96 -3.70 7.49
C ARG A 335 8.67 -3.58 6.14
N ALA A 336 8.64 -4.61 5.30
CA ALA A 336 9.21 -4.56 3.95
C ALA A 336 8.65 -3.44 3.09
N HIS A 337 7.33 -3.21 3.15
CA HIS A 337 6.71 -2.10 2.43
C HIS A 337 7.14 -0.74 2.99
N ALA A 338 7.25 -0.62 4.32
CA ALA A 338 7.76 0.59 4.97
C ALA A 338 9.20 0.89 4.57
N VAL A 339 10.06 -0.12 4.46
CA VAL A 339 11.46 0.02 4.01
C VAL A 339 11.50 0.62 2.62
N ASN A 340 10.76 0.08 1.66
CA ASN A 340 10.76 0.59 0.29
C ASN A 340 10.21 2.03 0.22
N LEU A 341 9.11 2.33 0.94
CA LEU A 341 8.57 3.69 0.98
C LEU A 341 9.51 4.67 1.68
N GLY A 342 10.11 4.29 2.80
CA GLY A 342 11.06 5.13 3.54
C GLY A 342 12.31 5.45 2.70
N ARG A 343 12.86 4.44 2.01
CA ARG A 343 13.96 4.63 1.05
C ARG A 343 13.58 5.56 -0.09
N LEU A 344 12.38 5.42 -0.65
CA LEU A 344 11.89 6.30 -1.72
C LEU A 344 11.75 7.75 -1.24
N ILE A 345 11.18 7.97 -0.05
CA ILE A 345 11.07 9.31 0.55
C ILE A 345 12.45 9.91 0.78
N TRP A 346 13.38 9.13 1.36
CA TRP A 346 14.75 9.56 1.62
C TRP A 346 15.49 9.92 0.34
N ALA A 347 15.43 9.07 -0.69
CA ALA A 347 16.07 9.31 -1.98
C ALA A 347 15.52 10.56 -2.69
N LEU A 348 14.19 10.77 -2.67
CA LEU A 348 13.58 11.98 -3.21
C LEU A 348 13.96 13.22 -2.43
N ALA A 349 14.03 13.16 -1.09
CA ALA A 349 14.50 14.24 -0.24
C ALA A 349 15.98 14.55 -0.49
N TYR A 350 16.81 13.51 -0.70
CA TYR A 350 18.21 13.64 -1.09
C TYR A 350 18.33 14.40 -2.43
N GLN A 351 17.58 13.98 -3.43
CA GLN A 351 17.57 14.66 -4.73
C GLN A 351 17.08 16.11 -4.62
N LYS A 352 16.09 16.39 -3.79
CA LYS A 352 15.64 17.76 -3.53
C LYS A 352 16.72 18.62 -2.88
N ALA A 353 17.51 18.05 -1.96
CA ALA A 353 18.57 18.75 -1.25
C ALA A 353 19.81 19.03 -2.16
N HIS A 354 20.17 18.05 -2.99
CA HIS A 354 21.41 18.09 -3.77
C HIS A 354 21.23 18.51 -5.23
N ASN A 355 20.07 18.26 -5.83
CA ASN A 355 19.74 18.53 -7.24
C ASN A 355 18.38 19.23 -7.38
N PRO A 356 18.15 20.39 -6.75
CA PRO A 356 16.81 20.98 -6.63
C PRO A 356 16.15 21.29 -7.96
N GLN A 357 16.88 21.73 -8.98
CA GLN A 357 16.32 22.01 -10.31
C GLN A 357 15.76 20.74 -10.96
N LYS A 358 16.59 19.69 -11.10
CA LYS A 358 16.14 18.39 -11.65
C LYS A 358 15.00 17.77 -10.83
N PHE A 359 15.05 17.93 -9.50
CA PHE A 359 13.98 17.46 -8.63
C PHE A 359 12.65 18.12 -8.97
N TRP A 360 12.61 19.45 -9.14
CA TRP A 360 11.37 20.15 -9.43
C TRP A 360 10.88 19.92 -10.86
N GLU A 361 11.76 19.80 -11.84
CA GLU A 361 11.40 19.39 -13.21
C GLU A 361 10.70 18.03 -13.20
N ALA A 362 11.29 17.03 -12.54
CA ALA A 362 10.70 15.70 -12.39
C ALA A 362 9.41 15.75 -11.56
N CYS A 363 9.34 16.53 -10.50
CA CYS A 363 8.15 16.73 -9.71
C CYS A 363 7.01 17.29 -10.55
N LEU A 364 7.25 18.34 -11.32
CA LEU A 364 6.25 18.95 -12.20
C LEU A 364 5.77 17.97 -13.29
N LYS A 365 6.60 17.05 -13.72
CA LYS A 365 6.24 16.05 -14.73
C LYS A 365 5.43 14.88 -14.16
N HIS A 366 5.75 14.40 -12.97
CA HIS A 366 5.26 13.11 -12.45
C HIS A 366 4.40 13.20 -11.20
N CYS A 367 4.58 14.22 -10.37
CA CYS A 367 3.89 14.29 -9.09
C CYS A 367 2.42 14.68 -9.25
N GLU A 368 1.53 13.84 -8.74
CA GLU A 368 0.13 14.15 -8.47
C GLU A 368 -0.06 14.07 -6.95
N GLY A 369 0.48 15.06 -6.25
CA GLY A 369 0.62 15.04 -4.81
C GLY A 369 -0.55 15.59 -4.04
N SER A 370 -0.30 15.93 -2.77
CA SER A 370 -1.31 16.37 -1.81
C SER A 370 -1.81 17.80 -2.05
N TYR A 371 -1.12 18.56 -2.88
CA TYR A 371 -1.39 19.98 -3.10
C TYR A 371 -1.86 20.26 -4.53
N ARG A 372 -2.42 21.45 -4.75
CA ARG A 372 -2.79 21.90 -6.09
C ARG A 372 -1.55 22.25 -6.90
N ARG A 373 -1.59 22.05 -8.20
CA ARG A 373 -0.47 22.24 -9.13
C ARG A 373 0.25 23.59 -8.98
N TRP A 374 -0.49 24.68 -8.77
CA TRP A 374 0.10 26.01 -8.60
C TRP A 374 1.08 26.11 -7.42
N VAL A 375 0.89 25.32 -6.35
CA VAL A 375 1.83 25.29 -5.21
C VAL A 375 3.19 24.75 -5.66
N TYR A 376 3.20 23.67 -6.44
CA TYR A 376 4.43 23.09 -6.98
C TYR A 376 5.12 24.04 -7.96
N ASN A 377 4.35 24.74 -8.81
CA ASN A 377 4.90 25.73 -9.74
C ASN A 377 5.63 26.87 -9.00
N ILE A 378 5.03 27.41 -7.93
CA ILE A 378 5.67 28.45 -7.11
C ILE A 378 6.99 27.97 -6.50
N GLU A 379 7.01 26.76 -5.96
CA GLU A 379 8.23 26.20 -5.36
C GLU A 379 9.31 25.91 -6.42
N ALA A 380 8.92 25.44 -7.60
CA ALA A 380 9.82 25.21 -8.73
C ALA A 380 10.47 26.53 -9.22
N GLN A 381 9.67 27.60 -9.35
CA GLN A 381 10.16 28.93 -9.74
C GLN A 381 11.20 29.50 -8.77
N ARG A 382 11.11 29.19 -7.48
CA ARG A 382 12.11 29.61 -6.48
C ARG A 382 13.52 29.08 -6.74
N VAL A 383 13.63 27.99 -7.47
CA VAL A 383 14.91 27.37 -7.85
C VAL A 383 15.21 27.51 -9.35
N GLY A 384 14.47 28.37 -10.06
CA GLY A 384 14.70 28.70 -11.47
C GLY A 384 14.11 27.67 -12.45
N VAL A 385 13.06 26.94 -12.06
CA VAL A 385 12.31 26.05 -12.95
C VAL A 385 10.95 26.68 -13.26
N ASP A 386 10.67 26.91 -14.56
CA ASP A 386 9.44 27.54 -15.08
C ASP A 386 8.32 26.51 -15.34
#